data_226d1262e52e13f345fb9c65bc5b3583
#
_entry.id   226d1262e52e13f345fb9c65bc5b3583
#
_cell.length_a   1.000
_cell.length_b   1.000
_cell.length_c   1.000
_cell.angle_alpha   90.00
_cell.angle_beta   90.00
_cell.angle_gamma   90.00
#
_symmetry.space_group_name_H-M   'P 1'
#
loop_
_entity.id
_entity.type
_entity.pdbx_description
1 polymer ?
#
loop_
_entity_poly.entity_id
_entity_poly.type
_entity_poly.pdbx_seq_one_letter_code
_entity_poly.pdbx_strand_id
1 'polypeptide(L)'
;MTDIDSGLNVWQMTSNHNRMIDLQEDASELKDGPVELAYFGSSAFRITSPRGVSVMIDPWRNHPSRKWDWYFHDFPIVPVDIGTSTHAHFDHDALNRLDAHVLLDRLIGMYKFGDMTIYGLADKHAVDSSCAIYDYKKIHKLSLIHISEP
;
A
#
# COMPACT_ATOMS: atom_id res chain seq x y z
N MET A 1 8.80 28.97 -22.11
CA MET A 1 7.78 28.28 -21.33
C MET A 1 7.73 26.86 -21.89
N THR A 2 8.42 25.92 -21.26
CA THR A 2 8.47 24.54 -21.74
C THR A 2 7.23 23.86 -21.21
N ASP A 3 6.34 23.43 -22.14
CA ASP A 3 5.22 22.55 -21.83
C ASP A 3 5.78 21.28 -21.20
N ILE A 4 5.54 21.10 -19.91
CA ILE A 4 5.73 19.83 -19.26
C ILE A 4 4.53 18.99 -19.70
N ASP A 5 4.73 18.26 -20.80
CA ASP A 5 3.82 17.19 -21.19
C ASP A 5 3.86 16.12 -20.11
N SER A 6 2.92 16.19 -19.18
CA SER A 6 2.85 15.29 -18.03
C SER A 6 2.49 13.86 -18.39
N GLY A 7 2.26 13.57 -19.67
CA GLY A 7 1.83 12.25 -20.15
C GLY A 7 0.47 11.78 -19.65
N LEU A 8 -0.17 12.54 -18.77
CA LEU A 8 -1.53 12.30 -18.31
C LEU A 8 -2.51 13.07 -19.17
N ASN A 9 -3.42 12.39 -19.81
CA ASN A 9 -4.51 13.08 -20.49
C ASN A 9 -5.54 13.62 -19.49
N VAL A 10 -6.32 14.61 -19.92
CA VAL A 10 -7.32 15.27 -19.06
C VAL A 10 -8.33 14.28 -18.47
N TRP A 11 -8.63 13.19 -19.18
CA TRP A 11 -9.52 12.13 -18.71
C TRP A 11 -8.96 11.39 -17.49
N GLN A 12 -7.70 11.01 -17.52
CA GLN A 12 -7.05 10.33 -16.38
C GLN A 12 -6.96 11.25 -15.17
N MET A 13 -6.64 12.52 -15.37
CA MET A 13 -6.61 13.50 -14.28
C MET A 13 -7.99 13.68 -13.64
N THR A 14 -9.05 13.78 -14.44
CA THR A 14 -10.41 13.94 -13.95
C THR A 14 -10.89 12.69 -13.22
N SER A 15 -10.61 11.51 -13.74
CA SER A 15 -10.96 10.23 -13.11
C SER A 15 -10.27 10.07 -11.75
N ASN A 16 -8.97 10.37 -11.68
CA ASN A 16 -8.22 10.32 -10.42
C ASN A 16 -8.76 11.34 -9.41
N HIS A 17 -9.11 12.54 -9.86
CA HIS A 17 -9.65 13.58 -8.99
C HIS A 17 -11.01 13.16 -8.41
N ASN A 18 -11.91 12.64 -9.22
CA ASN A 18 -13.22 12.16 -8.77
C ASN A 18 -13.04 11.00 -7.75
N ARG A 19 -12.14 10.06 -8.05
CA ARG A 19 -11.88 8.96 -7.12
C ARG A 19 -11.32 9.44 -5.78
N MET A 20 -10.46 10.46 -5.78
CA MET A 20 -9.95 11.06 -4.55
C MET A 20 -11.04 11.74 -3.73
N ILE A 21 -12.02 12.37 -4.38
CA ILE A 21 -13.20 12.93 -3.70
C ILE A 21 -14.02 11.81 -3.07
N ASP A 22 -14.32 10.75 -3.82
CA ASP A 22 -15.06 9.58 -3.31
C ASP A 22 -14.38 8.96 -2.09
N LEU A 23 -13.05 8.88 -2.09
CA LEU A 23 -12.28 8.35 -0.97
C LEU A 23 -12.29 9.24 0.27
N GLN A 24 -12.55 10.54 0.11
CA GLN A 24 -12.61 11.51 1.21
C GLN A 24 -14.03 11.68 1.78
N GLU A 25 -15.06 11.25 1.04
CA GLU A 25 -16.43 11.32 1.52
C GLU A 25 -16.60 10.42 2.75
N ASP A 26 -17.19 10.98 3.80
CA ASP A 26 -17.50 10.22 5.01
C ASP A 26 -18.50 9.10 4.66
N ALA A 27 -18.22 7.90 5.14
CA ALA A 27 -19.10 6.76 4.94
C ALA A 27 -20.35 6.86 5.83
N SER A 28 -21.17 7.86 5.56
CA SER A 28 -22.45 8.04 6.27
C SER A 28 -23.44 6.90 6.02
N GLU A 29 -23.25 6.16 4.94
CA GLU A 29 -24.00 4.95 4.63
C GLU A 29 -23.01 3.79 4.42
N LEU A 30 -22.94 2.92 5.42
CA LEU A 30 -22.26 1.65 5.29
C LEU A 30 -23.00 0.78 4.30
N LYS A 31 -22.26 0.22 3.36
CA LYS A 31 -22.82 -0.74 2.41
C LYS A 31 -22.59 -2.14 2.97
N ASP A 32 -23.67 -2.85 3.24
CA ASP A 32 -23.58 -4.27 3.57
C ASP A 32 -23.03 -5.06 2.39
N GLY A 33 -22.10 -5.95 2.68
CA GLY A 33 -21.51 -6.81 1.66
C GLY A 33 -20.24 -7.50 2.16
N PRO A 34 -19.71 -8.43 1.38
CA PRO A 34 -18.48 -9.11 1.75
C PRO A 34 -17.28 -8.17 1.61
N VAL A 35 -16.33 -8.33 2.52
CA VAL A 35 -14.95 -7.84 2.33
C VAL A 35 -14.20 -8.88 1.53
N GLU A 36 -13.56 -8.45 0.43
CA GLU A 36 -12.72 -9.34 -0.38
C GLU A 36 -11.27 -9.28 0.11
N LEU A 37 -10.66 -10.43 0.32
CA LEU A 37 -9.24 -10.58 0.62
C LEU A 37 -8.56 -11.37 -0.49
N ALA A 38 -7.62 -10.74 -1.21
CA ALA A 38 -6.82 -11.38 -2.24
C ALA A 38 -5.35 -11.46 -1.79
N TYR A 39 -4.74 -12.64 -1.94
CA TYR A 39 -3.35 -12.91 -1.55
C TYR A 39 -2.42 -12.88 -2.75
N PHE A 40 -1.30 -12.16 -2.64
CA PHE A 40 -0.31 -11.97 -3.70
C PHE A 40 1.08 -12.55 -3.39
N GLY A 41 1.18 -13.37 -2.36
CA GLY A 41 2.44 -13.98 -1.92
C GLY A 41 3.15 -13.15 -0.85
N SER A 42 4.07 -13.79 -0.11
CA SER A 42 4.77 -13.18 1.03
C SER A 42 3.79 -12.57 2.03
N SER A 43 3.94 -11.29 2.35
CA SER A 43 3.01 -10.53 3.21
C SER A 43 2.03 -9.65 2.40
N ALA A 44 1.96 -9.86 1.07
CA ALA A 44 1.15 -9.01 0.21
C ALA A 44 -0.31 -9.43 0.15
N PHE A 45 -1.18 -8.54 0.59
CA PHE A 45 -2.63 -8.72 0.56
C PHE A 45 -3.32 -7.48 -0.03
N ARG A 46 -4.34 -7.72 -0.86
CA ARG A 46 -5.31 -6.69 -1.23
C ARG A 46 -6.60 -6.93 -0.48
N ILE A 47 -7.09 -5.90 0.18
CA ILE A 47 -8.39 -5.87 0.86
C ILE A 47 -9.29 -4.93 0.09
N THR A 48 -10.50 -5.36 -0.23
CA THR A 48 -11.50 -4.54 -0.90
C THR A 48 -12.77 -4.48 -0.05
N SER A 49 -13.19 -3.29 0.29
CA SER A 49 -14.41 -3.05 1.08
C SER A 49 -15.68 -3.28 0.28
N PRO A 50 -16.86 -3.38 0.92
CA PRO A 50 -18.15 -3.50 0.23
C PRO A 50 -18.48 -2.34 -0.70
N ARG A 51 -17.95 -1.14 -0.45
CA ARG A 51 -18.06 0.02 -1.36
C ARG A 51 -17.03 0.01 -2.48
N GLY A 52 -16.11 -0.96 -2.49
CA GLY A 52 -15.09 -1.10 -3.50
C GLY A 52 -13.82 -0.29 -3.24
N VAL A 53 -13.62 0.25 -2.02
CA VAL A 53 -12.33 0.85 -1.64
C VAL A 53 -11.31 -0.26 -1.48
N SER A 54 -10.18 -0.15 -2.16
CA SER A 54 -9.14 -1.18 -2.18
C SER A 54 -7.82 -0.70 -1.60
N VAL A 55 -7.22 -1.52 -0.73
CA VAL A 55 -5.89 -1.30 -0.19
C VAL A 55 -4.99 -2.48 -0.47
N MET A 56 -3.77 -2.23 -0.95
CA MET A 56 -2.69 -3.20 -1.04
C MET A 56 -1.70 -2.98 0.09
N ILE A 57 -1.38 -4.05 0.79
CA ILE A 57 -0.42 -4.07 1.89
C ILE A 57 0.81 -4.83 1.44
N ASP A 58 2.00 -4.29 1.71
CA ASP A 58 3.30 -4.95 1.56
C ASP A 58 3.55 -5.62 0.19
N PRO A 59 3.46 -4.90 -0.93
CA PRO A 59 3.89 -5.44 -2.21
C PRO A 59 5.40 -5.72 -2.17
N TRP A 60 5.81 -6.86 -2.72
CA TRP A 60 7.18 -7.35 -2.66
C TRP A 60 7.95 -7.13 -3.98
N ARG A 61 9.26 -7.16 -3.89
CA ARG A 61 10.21 -7.20 -5.02
C ARG A 61 11.43 -8.03 -4.63
N ASN A 62 12.21 -8.42 -5.60
CA ASN A 62 13.52 -9.00 -5.31
C ASN A 62 14.53 -7.92 -4.86
N HIS A 63 15.53 -8.34 -4.11
CA HIS A 63 16.57 -7.42 -3.67
C HIS A 63 17.38 -6.88 -4.87
N PRO A 64 17.67 -5.57 -4.94
CA PRO A 64 18.36 -4.98 -6.09
C PRO A 64 19.72 -5.59 -6.42
N SER A 65 20.42 -6.15 -5.43
CA SER A 65 21.71 -6.81 -5.63
C SER A 65 21.60 -8.17 -6.29
N ARG A 66 20.39 -8.70 -6.47
CA ARG A 66 20.10 -10.07 -6.92
C ARG A 66 20.76 -11.17 -6.09
N LYS A 67 21.27 -10.86 -4.93
CA LYS A 67 21.82 -11.84 -3.99
C LYS A 67 20.72 -12.70 -3.35
N TRP A 68 19.49 -12.18 -3.36
CA TRP A 68 18.31 -12.78 -2.78
C TRP A 68 17.15 -12.67 -3.79
N ASP A 69 17.12 -13.58 -4.74
CA ASP A 69 16.05 -13.70 -5.71
C ASP A 69 15.05 -14.74 -5.17
N TRP A 70 14.12 -14.29 -4.31
CA TRP A 70 13.11 -15.16 -3.71
C TRP A 70 11.91 -15.37 -4.62
N TYR A 71 11.68 -14.41 -5.53
CA TYR A 71 10.52 -14.41 -6.40
C TYR A 71 10.95 -14.68 -7.85
N PHE A 72 10.24 -15.61 -8.51
CA PHE A 72 10.54 -16.01 -9.89
C PHE A 72 10.11 -14.96 -10.93
N HIS A 73 9.27 -14.02 -10.54
CA HIS A 73 8.76 -12.95 -11.39
C HIS A 73 8.63 -11.65 -10.58
N ASP A 74 8.41 -10.55 -11.26
CA ASP A 74 8.12 -9.28 -10.63
C ASP A 74 6.72 -9.29 -10.02
N PHE A 75 6.52 -8.45 -9.00
CA PHE A 75 5.18 -8.18 -8.49
C PHE A 75 4.30 -7.64 -9.63
N PRO A 76 3.07 -8.14 -9.80
CA PRO A 76 2.19 -7.66 -10.84
C PRO A 76 1.84 -6.19 -10.66
N ILE A 77 1.52 -5.49 -11.74
CA ILE A 77 0.94 -4.15 -11.67
C ILE A 77 -0.51 -4.32 -11.23
N VAL A 78 -0.84 -3.81 -10.05
CA VAL A 78 -2.16 -3.97 -9.45
C VAL A 78 -2.79 -2.60 -9.28
N PRO A 79 -3.93 -2.34 -9.93
CA PRO A 79 -4.72 -1.14 -9.65
C PRO A 79 -5.36 -1.25 -8.27
N VAL A 80 -5.14 -0.23 -7.44
CA VAL A 80 -5.71 -0.10 -6.11
C VAL A 80 -5.95 1.36 -5.78
N ASP A 81 -6.81 1.64 -4.81
CA ASP A 81 -6.99 3.00 -4.33
C ASP A 81 -5.82 3.42 -3.44
N ILE A 82 -5.40 2.53 -2.55
CA ILE A 82 -4.39 2.81 -1.54
C ILE A 82 -3.31 1.73 -1.59
N GLY A 83 -2.06 2.15 -1.72
CA GLY A 83 -0.89 1.29 -1.53
C GLY A 83 -0.20 1.61 -0.23
N THR A 84 0.16 0.60 0.57
CA THR A 84 0.85 0.80 1.85
C THR A 84 1.95 -0.22 2.07
N SER A 85 2.98 0.20 2.80
CA SER A 85 4.10 -0.62 3.25
C SER A 85 4.24 -0.51 4.76
N THR A 86 4.41 -1.64 5.43
CA THR A 86 4.64 -1.67 6.88
C THR A 86 6.07 -1.24 7.23
N HIS A 87 7.05 -1.58 6.39
CA HIS A 87 8.45 -1.21 6.60
C HIS A 87 9.29 -1.32 5.31
N ALA A 88 10.46 -0.69 5.31
CA ALA A 88 11.31 -0.54 4.13
C ALA A 88 12.21 -1.76 3.91
N HIS A 89 11.64 -2.95 3.73
CA HIS A 89 12.34 -4.13 3.25
C HIS A 89 11.86 -4.48 1.84
N PHE A 90 12.74 -5.10 1.03
CA PHE A 90 12.45 -5.39 -0.37
C PHE A 90 11.22 -6.30 -0.56
N ASP A 91 10.94 -7.15 0.41
CA ASP A 91 9.78 -8.04 0.44
C ASP A 91 8.49 -7.40 0.97
N HIS A 92 8.51 -6.07 1.24
CA HIS A 92 7.38 -5.30 1.74
C HIS A 92 7.19 -3.93 1.07
N ASP A 93 8.13 -3.44 0.26
CA ASP A 93 8.17 -2.03 -0.15
C ASP A 93 8.08 -1.76 -1.65
N ALA A 94 7.56 -2.70 -2.45
CA ALA A 94 7.44 -2.51 -3.89
C ALA A 94 6.27 -1.59 -4.29
N LEU A 95 6.09 -0.46 -3.58
CA LEU A 95 5.00 0.50 -3.82
C LEU A 95 5.00 1.08 -5.24
N ASN A 96 6.17 1.14 -5.88
CA ASN A 96 6.31 1.59 -7.27
C ASN A 96 5.71 0.61 -8.31
N ARG A 97 5.28 -0.56 -7.90
CA ARG A 97 4.60 -1.55 -8.76
C ARG A 97 3.07 -1.40 -8.73
N LEU A 98 2.57 -0.55 -7.85
CA LEU A 98 1.13 -0.35 -7.72
C LEU A 98 0.67 0.81 -8.60
N ASP A 99 -0.46 0.62 -9.27
CA ASP A 99 -1.23 1.70 -9.88
C ASP A 99 -2.21 2.21 -8.83
N ALA A 100 -1.72 3.06 -7.93
CA ALA A 100 -2.44 3.52 -6.76
C ALA A 100 -2.76 5.01 -6.80
N HIS A 101 -3.93 5.40 -6.29
CA HIS A 101 -4.29 6.80 -6.13
C HIS A 101 -3.57 7.45 -4.94
N VAL A 102 -3.32 6.68 -3.87
CA VAL A 102 -2.64 7.12 -2.65
C VAL A 102 -1.57 6.11 -2.26
N LEU A 103 -0.38 6.58 -1.94
CA LEU A 103 0.69 5.75 -1.37
C LEU A 103 0.96 6.21 0.06
N LEU A 104 0.85 5.29 1.01
CA LEU A 104 1.05 5.51 2.43
C LEU A 104 2.20 4.61 2.92
N ASP A 105 3.40 5.14 2.81
CA ASP A 105 4.60 4.41 3.22
C ASP A 105 4.80 4.51 4.74
N ARG A 106 4.81 3.38 5.43
CA ARG A 106 5.05 3.28 6.89
C ARG A 106 4.14 4.20 7.71
N LEU A 107 2.88 4.04 7.46
CA LEU A 107 1.81 4.84 8.00
C LEU A 107 1.73 4.76 9.54
N ILE A 108 1.61 5.90 10.20
CA ILE A 108 1.29 6.01 11.63
C ILE A 108 0.12 6.97 11.77
N GLY A 109 -0.91 6.57 12.51
CA GLY A 109 -2.11 7.36 12.72
C GLY A 109 -3.37 6.71 12.19
N MET A 110 -4.45 7.46 12.14
CA MET A 110 -5.75 7.01 11.66
C MET A 110 -6.09 7.70 10.33
N TYR A 111 -6.50 6.92 9.35
CA TYR A 111 -6.85 7.39 8.02
C TYR A 111 -8.17 6.78 7.57
N LYS A 112 -9.06 7.61 7.08
CA LYS A 112 -10.37 7.18 6.58
C LYS A 112 -10.45 7.37 5.07
N PHE A 113 -10.96 6.34 4.40
CA PHE A 113 -11.17 6.30 2.96
C PHE A 113 -12.51 5.61 2.68
N GLY A 114 -13.56 6.40 2.42
CA GLY A 114 -14.89 5.85 2.24
C GLY A 114 -15.34 5.03 3.45
N ASP A 115 -15.68 3.76 3.24
CA ASP A 115 -16.08 2.80 4.29
C ASP A 115 -14.90 2.05 4.94
N MET A 116 -13.65 2.46 4.68
CA MET A 116 -12.46 1.83 5.23
C MET A 116 -11.76 2.77 6.21
N THR A 117 -11.39 2.25 7.37
CA THR A 117 -10.51 2.96 8.32
C THR A 117 -9.23 2.17 8.52
N ILE A 118 -8.09 2.84 8.34
CA ILE A 118 -6.76 2.26 8.51
C ILE A 118 -6.10 2.89 9.73
N TYR A 119 -5.66 2.05 10.68
CA TYR A 119 -4.87 2.49 11.82
C TYR A 119 -3.43 1.99 11.66
N GLY A 120 -2.49 2.93 11.57
CA GLY A 120 -1.06 2.64 11.59
C GLY A 120 -0.51 2.80 13.01
N LEU A 121 0.13 1.76 13.53
CA LEU A 121 0.78 1.74 14.84
C LEU A 121 2.29 1.61 14.65
N ALA A 122 3.06 2.39 15.43
CA ALA A 122 4.51 2.27 15.41
C ALA A 122 4.97 1.16 16.36
N ASP A 123 5.84 0.29 15.86
CA ASP A 123 6.52 -0.72 16.68
C ASP A 123 8.00 -0.82 16.28
N LYS A 124 8.78 -1.58 17.05
CA LYS A 124 10.17 -1.89 16.72
C LYS A 124 10.20 -3.15 15.87
N HIS A 125 10.90 -3.07 14.76
CA HIS A 125 11.26 -4.26 14.02
C HIS A 125 12.17 -5.14 14.87
N ALA A 126 11.90 -6.44 14.93
CA ALA A 126 12.79 -7.40 15.60
C ALA A 126 14.17 -7.38 14.92
N VAL A 127 15.22 -7.24 15.70
CA VAL A 127 16.59 -7.35 15.20
C VAL A 127 16.90 -8.82 15.02
N ASP A 128 16.81 -9.32 13.80
CA ASP A 128 17.32 -10.63 13.46
C ASP A 128 18.79 -10.51 13.07
N SER A 129 19.67 -11.03 13.93
CA SER A 129 21.12 -11.05 13.69
C SER A 129 21.52 -11.89 12.47
N SER A 130 20.63 -12.73 11.96
CA SER A 130 20.85 -13.53 10.74
C SER A 130 20.72 -12.71 9.45
N CYS A 131 20.03 -11.60 9.48
CA CYS A 131 19.88 -10.67 8.35
C CYS A 131 21.00 -9.62 8.30
N ALA A 132 22.23 -10.03 8.29
CA ALA A 132 23.43 -9.16 8.26
C ALA A 132 23.54 -8.24 7.02
N ILE A 133 22.56 -8.26 6.11
CA ILE A 133 22.58 -7.48 4.87
C ILE A 133 22.02 -6.07 5.08
N TYR A 134 21.16 -5.92 6.05
CA TYR A 134 20.59 -4.64 6.42
C TYR A 134 21.32 -4.08 7.61
N ASP A 135 21.74 -2.83 7.55
CA ASP A 135 22.29 -2.14 8.71
C ASP A 135 21.13 -1.80 9.67
N TYR A 136 20.70 -2.78 10.46
CA TYR A 136 19.65 -2.64 11.46
C TYR A 136 19.97 -1.69 12.61
N LYS A 137 21.16 -1.14 12.65
CA LYS A 137 21.51 -0.07 13.60
C LYS A 137 20.74 1.22 13.32
N LYS A 138 20.23 1.39 12.10
CA LYS A 138 19.26 2.44 11.81
C LYS A 138 17.89 1.93 12.20
N ILE A 139 17.29 2.56 13.17
CA ILE A 139 15.96 2.25 13.70
C ILE A 139 14.94 2.18 12.56
N HIS A 140 14.59 0.98 12.13
CA HIS A 140 13.47 0.77 11.24
C HIS A 140 12.20 0.83 12.07
N LYS A 141 11.38 1.83 11.82
CA LYS A 141 10.05 1.89 12.39
C LYS A 141 9.18 0.92 11.62
N LEU A 142 8.72 -0.12 12.28
CA LEU A 142 7.65 -0.97 11.78
C LEU A 142 6.34 -0.23 12.00
N SER A 143 5.50 -0.11 11.00
CA SER A 143 4.11 0.24 11.20
C SER A 143 3.26 -1.03 11.13
N LEU A 144 2.47 -1.27 12.15
CA LEU A 144 1.42 -2.27 12.12
C LEU A 144 0.16 -1.61 11.57
N ILE A 145 -0.44 -2.23 10.58
CA ILE A 145 -1.67 -1.74 9.99
C ILE A 145 -2.83 -2.53 10.58
N HIS A 146 -3.75 -1.85 11.23
CA HIS A 146 -5.01 -2.40 11.65
C HIS A 146 -6.12 -1.80 10.81
N ILE A 147 -6.87 -2.67 10.13
CA ILE A 147 -8.04 -2.29 9.35
C ILE A 147 -9.25 -2.73 10.16
N SER A 148 -10.09 -1.78 10.55
CA SER A 148 -11.35 -2.07 11.22
C SER A 148 -12.50 -1.69 10.32
N GLU A 149 -13.50 -2.52 10.30
CA GLU A 149 -14.83 -2.11 9.86
C GLU A 149 -15.45 -1.19 10.93
N PRO A 150 -16.24 -0.20 10.54
CA PRO A 150 -16.89 0.71 11.47
C PRO A 150 -17.95 0.00 12.33
#